data_55225b44f22d29598553d834b39c05e7
#
_entry.id   55225b44f22d29598553d834b39c05e7
#
_cell.length_a   1.000
_cell.length_b   1.000
_cell.length_c   1.000
_cell.angle_alpha   90.00
_cell.angle_beta   90.00
_cell.angle_gamma   90.00
#
_symmetry.space_group_name_H-M   'P 1'
#
loop_
_entity.id
_entity.type
_entity.pdbx_description
1 polymer ?
#
loop_
_entity_poly.entity_id
_entity_poly.type
_entity_poly.pdbx_seq_one_letter_code
_entity_poly.pdbx_strand_id
1 'polypeptide(L)'
;MNLLAFDTSTETLSVAVQRGSSVWEHTGPGGAQASHGLLASIQTLLAQAGLELGALDALAFGRGPGSFTGLRTACAVAQGLAFGAGGGRGLRVLPIDTLHAVAEQARHQHGAQQVVAVLDARMDEVYAAYLHWEQD
;
A
#
# COMPACT_ATOMS: atom_id res chain seq x y z
N MET A 1 9.30 14.46 -4.50
CA MET A 1 8.21 13.55 -4.89
C MET A 1 7.26 13.42 -3.73
N ASN A 2 5.96 13.47 -3.99
CA ASN A 2 4.89 13.33 -3.01
C ASN A 2 4.09 12.06 -3.35
N LEU A 3 4.09 11.09 -2.46
CA LEU A 3 3.46 9.80 -2.69
C LEU A 3 2.48 9.45 -1.56
N LEU A 4 1.43 8.75 -1.91
CA LEU A 4 0.56 8.04 -0.99
C LEU A 4 0.67 6.55 -1.31
N ALA A 5 0.84 5.72 -0.29
CA ALA A 5 0.81 4.27 -0.43
C ALA A 5 -0.06 3.64 0.64
N PHE A 6 -0.81 2.60 0.30
CA PHE A 6 -1.56 1.81 1.28
C PHE A 6 -1.75 0.37 0.85
N ASP A 7 -1.90 -0.48 1.84
CA ASP A 7 -2.18 -1.91 1.68
C ASP A 7 -3.20 -2.37 2.71
N THR A 8 -4.17 -3.12 2.26
CA THR A 8 -5.20 -3.77 3.08
C THR A 8 -5.34 -5.25 2.73
N SER A 9 -4.28 -5.84 2.18
CA SER A 9 -4.26 -7.23 1.70
C SER A 9 -4.32 -8.26 2.83
N THR A 10 -3.94 -7.89 4.05
CA THR A 10 -3.87 -8.77 5.22
C THR A 10 -4.76 -8.25 6.37
N GLU A 11 -4.63 -8.86 7.54
CA GLU A 11 -5.31 -8.40 8.76
C GLU A 11 -4.79 -7.06 9.28
N THR A 12 -3.71 -6.54 8.70
CA THR A 12 -3.14 -5.23 9.01
C THR A 12 -3.41 -4.26 7.86
N LEU A 13 -3.93 -3.10 8.20
CA LEU A 13 -4.00 -1.94 7.33
C LEU A 13 -2.70 -1.15 7.48
N SER A 14 -2.06 -0.82 6.39
CA SER A 14 -0.85 0.02 6.36
C SER A 14 -1.06 1.20 5.42
N VAL A 15 -0.69 2.38 5.86
CA VAL A 15 -0.75 3.62 5.07
C VAL A 15 0.54 4.41 5.28
N ALA A 16 1.07 4.97 4.22
CA ALA A 16 2.23 5.86 4.26
C ALA A 16 2.04 7.06 3.33
N VAL A 17 2.49 8.22 3.77
CA VAL A 17 2.57 9.43 2.95
C VAL A 17 4.02 9.90 2.94
N GLN A 18 4.54 10.15 1.75
CA GLN A 18 5.88 10.71 1.56
C GLN A 18 5.78 12.12 0.99
N ARG A 19 6.55 13.03 1.57
CA ARG A 19 6.79 14.37 1.03
C ARG A 19 8.30 14.65 1.01
N GLY A 20 8.87 14.64 -0.19
CA GLY A 20 10.32 14.74 -0.32
C GLY A 20 11.04 13.57 0.32
N SER A 21 11.85 13.83 1.36
CA SER A 21 12.55 12.80 2.15
C SER A 21 11.83 12.39 3.44
N SER A 22 10.73 13.05 3.79
CA SER A 22 9.97 12.77 5.00
C SER A 22 8.85 11.77 4.72
N VAL A 23 8.64 10.84 5.65
CA VAL A 23 7.60 9.80 5.58
C VAL A 23 6.78 9.79 6.85
N TRP A 24 5.49 9.72 6.72
CA TRP A 24 4.51 9.52 7.80
C TRP A 24 3.81 8.19 7.58
N GLU A 25 3.71 7.38 8.63
CA GLU A 25 3.17 6.04 8.54
C GLU A 25 2.10 5.79 9.60
N HIS A 26 1.17 4.91 9.28
CA HIS A 26 0.16 4.42 10.21
C HIS A 26 -0.16 2.96 9.90
N THR A 27 -0.30 2.15 10.95
CA THR A 27 -0.82 0.78 10.86
C THR A 27 -2.02 0.64 11.79
N GLY A 28 -2.96 -0.20 11.37
CA GLY A 28 -4.19 -0.43 12.12
C GLY A 28 -4.85 -1.74 11.74
N PRO A 29 -6.06 -2.01 12.25
CA PRO A 29 -6.82 -3.19 11.88
C PRO A 29 -7.18 -3.18 10.39
N GLY A 30 -6.84 -4.26 9.71
CA GLY A 30 -7.17 -4.51 8.30
C GLY A 30 -8.33 -5.50 8.15
N GLY A 31 -8.24 -6.37 7.14
CA GLY A 31 -9.27 -7.36 6.86
C GLY A 31 -10.64 -6.73 6.63
N ALA A 32 -11.67 -7.26 7.28
CA ALA A 32 -13.04 -6.76 7.18
C ALA A 32 -13.23 -5.32 7.72
N GLN A 33 -12.32 -4.84 8.56
CA GLN A 33 -12.39 -3.51 9.17
C GLN A 33 -11.65 -2.42 8.36
N ALA A 34 -10.92 -2.81 7.33
CA ALA A 34 -10.12 -1.89 6.51
C ALA A 34 -10.93 -0.72 5.93
N SER A 35 -12.18 -0.97 5.52
CA SER A 35 -13.07 0.05 4.95
C SER A 35 -13.41 1.17 5.93
N HIS A 36 -13.37 0.92 7.23
CA HIS A 36 -13.70 1.91 8.26
C HIS A 36 -12.52 2.84 8.59
N GLY A 37 -11.30 2.36 8.46
CA GLY A 37 -10.11 3.08 8.91
C GLY A 37 -9.26 3.70 7.80
N LEU A 38 -9.32 3.17 6.58
CA LEU A 38 -8.39 3.52 5.51
C LEU A 38 -8.47 5.01 5.12
N LEU A 39 -9.63 5.51 4.79
CA LEU A 39 -9.79 6.92 4.38
C LEU A 39 -9.43 7.89 5.50
N ALA A 40 -9.83 7.60 6.73
CA ALA A 40 -9.49 8.43 7.89
C ALA A 40 -7.98 8.48 8.12
N SER A 41 -7.29 7.35 8.02
CA SER A 41 -5.84 7.28 8.12
C SER A 41 -5.13 8.06 7.02
N ILE A 42 -5.59 7.93 5.78
CA ILE A 42 -5.07 8.71 4.65
C ILE A 42 -5.21 10.21 4.90
N GLN A 43 -6.39 10.68 5.29
CA GLN A 43 -6.65 12.09 5.58
C GLN A 43 -5.75 12.61 6.71
N THR A 44 -5.60 11.84 7.78
CA THR A 44 -4.75 12.19 8.92
C THR A 44 -3.29 12.34 8.49
N LEU A 45 -2.75 11.39 7.74
CA LEU A 45 -1.35 11.44 7.30
C LEU A 45 -1.10 12.54 6.28
N LEU A 46 -2.02 12.80 5.36
CA LEU A 46 -1.93 13.93 4.43
C LEU A 46 -1.89 15.26 5.19
N ALA A 47 -2.76 15.42 6.20
CA ALA A 47 -2.75 16.62 7.04
C ALA A 47 -1.44 16.79 7.81
N GLN A 48 -0.90 15.71 8.39
CA GLN A 48 0.40 15.73 9.08
C GLN A 48 1.54 16.10 8.14
N ALA A 49 1.50 15.63 6.90
CA ALA A 49 2.49 15.94 5.87
C ALA A 49 2.32 17.35 5.27
N GLY A 50 1.22 18.03 5.59
CA GLY A 50 0.87 19.32 4.98
C GLY A 50 0.62 19.21 3.48
N LEU A 51 0.03 18.10 3.04
CA LEU A 51 -0.31 17.81 1.64
C LEU A 51 -1.81 17.73 1.44
N GLU A 52 -2.26 18.24 0.32
CA GLU A 52 -3.58 17.96 -0.22
C GLU A 52 -3.51 16.83 -1.24
N LEU A 53 -4.62 16.15 -1.48
CA LEU A 53 -4.68 15.03 -2.42
C LEU A 53 -4.19 15.42 -3.83
N GLY A 54 -4.54 16.62 -4.29
CA GLY A 54 -4.11 17.14 -5.59
C GLY A 54 -2.62 17.46 -5.71
N ALA A 55 -1.88 17.50 -4.59
CA ALA A 55 -0.43 17.71 -4.57
C ALA A 55 0.40 16.43 -4.65
N LEU A 56 -0.26 15.27 -4.70
CA LEU A 56 0.41 13.99 -4.87
C LEU A 56 0.87 13.78 -6.31
N ASP A 57 2.04 13.21 -6.48
CA ASP A 57 2.58 12.80 -7.79
C ASP A 57 2.03 11.42 -8.22
N ALA A 58 1.83 10.53 -7.25
CA ALA A 58 1.30 9.19 -7.49
C ALA A 58 0.71 8.57 -6.22
N LEU A 59 -0.08 7.54 -6.44
CA LEU A 59 -0.72 6.68 -5.45
C LEU A 59 -0.33 5.23 -5.71
N ALA A 60 0.21 4.54 -4.71
CA ALA A 60 0.46 3.10 -4.75
C ALA A 60 -0.54 2.36 -3.86
N PHE A 61 -0.97 1.18 -4.29
CA PHE A 61 -1.84 0.33 -3.48
C PHE A 61 -1.51 -1.15 -3.66
N GLY A 62 -1.72 -1.94 -2.60
CA GLY A 62 -1.58 -3.39 -2.64
C GLY A 62 -2.68 -4.02 -3.48
N ARG A 63 -2.28 -4.73 -4.55
CA ARG A 63 -3.20 -5.42 -5.47
C ARG A 63 -3.39 -6.89 -5.17
N GLY A 64 -2.72 -7.41 -4.14
CA GLY A 64 -2.73 -8.81 -3.77
C GLY A 64 -1.47 -9.58 -4.20
N PRO A 65 -1.45 -10.86 -3.88
CA PRO A 65 -2.53 -11.66 -3.28
C PRO A 65 -2.86 -11.24 -1.85
N GLY A 66 -4.07 -11.60 -1.39
CA GLY A 66 -4.52 -11.27 -0.04
C GLY A 66 -6.02 -11.46 0.17
N SER A 67 -6.52 -10.85 1.23
CA SER A 67 -7.93 -10.95 1.62
C SER A 67 -8.85 -10.33 0.57
N PHE A 68 -9.91 -11.04 0.26
CA PHE A 68 -10.91 -10.65 -0.74
C PHE A 68 -11.54 -9.27 -0.46
N THR A 69 -11.96 -9.02 0.79
CA THR A 69 -12.55 -7.76 1.20
C THR A 69 -11.49 -6.64 1.20
N GLY A 70 -10.30 -6.92 1.74
CA GLY A 70 -9.22 -5.95 1.81
C GLY A 70 -8.75 -5.48 0.44
N LEU A 71 -8.57 -6.39 -0.51
CA LEU A 71 -8.16 -6.05 -1.88
C LEU A 71 -9.19 -5.17 -2.60
N ARG A 72 -10.48 -5.46 -2.43
CA ARG A 72 -11.55 -4.64 -3.00
C ARG A 72 -11.61 -3.26 -2.37
N THR A 73 -11.42 -3.16 -1.06
CA THR A 73 -11.36 -1.87 -0.35
C THR A 73 -10.21 -1.02 -0.89
N ALA A 74 -9.01 -1.57 -0.98
CA ALA A 74 -7.85 -0.86 -1.53
C ALA A 74 -8.09 -0.39 -2.97
N CYS A 75 -8.61 -1.26 -3.82
CA CYS A 75 -8.90 -0.94 -5.21
C CYS A 75 -9.95 0.18 -5.34
N ALA A 76 -11.05 0.09 -4.60
CA ALA A 76 -12.11 1.09 -4.63
C ALA A 76 -11.63 2.45 -4.15
N VAL A 77 -10.85 2.49 -3.06
CA VAL A 77 -10.27 3.73 -2.53
C VAL A 77 -9.25 4.30 -3.52
N ALA A 78 -8.38 3.48 -4.09
CA ALA A 78 -7.41 3.92 -5.10
C ALA A 78 -8.10 4.57 -6.31
N GLN A 79 -9.15 3.96 -6.82
CA GLN A 79 -9.93 4.49 -7.93
C GLN A 79 -10.60 5.82 -7.58
N GLY A 80 -11.27 5.87 -6.43
CA GLY A 80 -11.97 7.08 -5.97
C GLY A 80 -11.03 8.26 -5.76
N LEU A 81 -9.90 8.03 -5.10
CA LEU A 81 -8.89 9.05 -4.87
C LEU A 81 -8.22 9.50 -6.18
N ALA A 82 -7.86 8.56 -7.05
CA ALA A 82 -7.23 8.87 -8.31
C ALA A 82 -8.13 9.70 -9.23
N PHE A 83 -9.42 9.35 -9.27
CA PHE A 83 -10.42 10.08 -10.05
C PHE A 83 -10.72 11.46 -9.46
N GLY A 84 -10.82 11.57 -8.12
CA GLY A 84 -11.14 12.82 -7.42
C GLY A 84 -9.98 13.79 -7.30
N ALA A 85 -8.75 13.34 -7.49
CA ALA A 85 -7.57 14.20 -7.37
C ALA A 85 -7.35 15.05 -8.61
N GLY A 86 -6.85 16.26 -8.40
CA GLY A 86 -6.26 17.07 -9.48
C GLY A 86 -7.24 17.70 -10.48
N GLY A 87 -8.48 17.99 -10.09
CA GLY A 87 -9.38 18.78 -10.92
C GLY A 87 -9.67 18.17 -12.31
N GLY A 88 -9.85 16.83 -12.36
CA GLY A 88 -10.17 16.10 -13.59
C GLY A 88 -8.97 15.55 -14.36
N ARG A 89 -7.74 15.78 -13.93
CA ARG A 89 -6.53 15.19 -14.56
C ARG A 89 -6.28 13.75 -14.10
N GLY A 90 -6.86 13.38 -12.96
CA GLY A 90 -6.57 12.13 -12.30
C GLY A 90 -5.19 12.08 -11.64
N LEU A 91 -4.96 11.06 -10.83
CA LEU A 91 -3.68 10.78 -10.19
C LEU A 91 -3.12 9.48 -10.75
N ARG A 92 -1.82 9.41 -10.96
CA ARG A 92 -1.17 8.16 -11.38
C ARG A 92 -1.33 7.11 -10.30
N VAL A 93 -1.66 5.89 -10.70
CA VAL A 93 -1.87 4.77 -9.80
C VAL A 93 -0.87 3.66 -10.11
N LEU A 94 -0.20 3.17 -9.08
CA LEU A 94 0.75 2.07 -9.16
C LEU A 94 0.25 0.89 -8.33
N PRO A 95 -0.21 -0.20 -8.96
CA PRO A 95 -0.53 -1.43 -8.25
C PRO A 95 0.74 -2.18 -7.86
N ILE A 96 0.84 -2.58 -6.59
CA ILE A 96 1.99 -3.28 -6.02
C ILE A 96 1.58 -4.69 -5.60
N ASP A 97 2.36 -5.69 -6.00
CA ASP A 97 2.18 -7.06 -5.51
C ASP A 97 2.52 -7.16 -4.04
N THR A 98 1.63 -7.76 -3.25
CA THR A 98 1.82 -7.93 -1.81
C THR A 98 3.09 -8.72 -1.47
N LEU A 99 3.40 -9.76 -2.25
CA LEU A 99 4.63 -10.55 -2.05
C LEU A 99 5.89 -9.74 -2.36
N HIS A 100 5.85 -8.84 -3.34
CA HIS A 100 6.95 -7.90 -3.60
C HIS A 100 7.13 -6.92 -2.43
N ALA A 101 6.05 -6.40 -1.87
CA ALA A 101 6.13 -5.51 -0.70
C ALA A 101 6.74 -6.22 0.52
N VAL A 102 6.35 -7.48 0.77
CA VAL A 102 6.94 -8.32 1.83
C VAL A 102 8.44 -8.54 1.62
N ALA A 103 8.85 -8.85 0.39
CA ALA A 103 10.25 -9.05 0.06
C ALA A 103 11.08 -7.77 0.21
N GLU A 104 10.54 -6.63 -0.22
CA GLU A 104 11.21 -5.34 -0.07
C GLU A 104 11.34 -4.92 1.39
N GLN A 105 10.35 -5.23 2.22
CA GLN A 105 10.44 -5.04 3.67
C GLN A 105 11.57 -5.87 4.27
N ALA A 106 11.69 -7.14 3.90
CA ALA A 106 12.77 -8.01 4.36
C ALA A 106 14.16 -7.48 3.91
N ARG A 107 14.25 -6.99 2.68
CA ARG A 107 15.48 -6.36 2.18
C ARG A 107 15.85 -5.12 2.99
N HIS A 108 14.89 -4.27 3.27
CA HIS A 108 15.12 -3.04 4.02
C HIS A 108 15.52 -3.30 5.47
N GLN A 109 14.85 -4.25 6.13
CA GLN A 109 15.06 -4.55 7.56
C GLN A 109 16.29 -5.43 7.82
N HIS A 110 16.62 -6.35 6.92
CA HIS A 110 17.61 -7.40 7.13
C HIS A 110 18.73 -7.43 6.08
N GLY A 111 18.68 -6.56 5.08
CA GLY A 111 19.64 -6.58 3.97
C GLY A 111 19.50 -7.81 3.08
N ALA A 112 18.37 -8.52 3.13
CA ALA A 112 18.14 -9.74 2.38
C ALA A 112 18.07 -9.44 0.87
N GLN A 113 18.91 -10.13 0.08
CA GLN A 113 18.92 -9.98 -1.38
C GLN A 113 18.14 -11.09 -2.07
N GLN A 114 17.86 -12.18 -1.37
CA GLN A 114 17.05 -13.29 -1.83
C GLN A 114 15.99 -13.58 -0.77
N VAL A 115 14.74 -13.63 -1.17
CA VAL A 115 13.59 -13.76 -0.27
C VAL A 115 12.60 -14.75 -0.86
N VAL A 116 12.12 -15.67 -0.03
CA VAL A 116 10.88 -16.40 -0.28
C VAL A 116 9.79 -15.70 0.52
N ALA A 117 8.98 -14.91 -0.15
CA ALA A 117 7.83 -14.24 0.47
C ALA A 117 6.64 -15.20 0.50
N VAL A 118 5.98 -15.29 1.65
CA VAL A 118 4.87 -16.21 1.87
C VAL A 118 3.72 -15.51 2.56
N LEU A 119 2.50 -15.74 2.09
CA LEU A 119 1.25 -15.29 2.72
C LEU A 119 0.28 -16.45 2.84
N ASP A 120 -0.49 -16.47 3.92
CA ASP A 120 -1.57 -17.44 4.12
C ASP A 120 -2.64 -17.26 3.02
N ALA A 121 -2.89 -18.34 2.26
CA ALA A 121 -3.93 -18.39 1.23
C ALA A 121 -5.22 -19.05 1.71
N ARG A 122 -5.29 -19.44 3.00
CA ARG A 122 -6.32 -20.26 3.63
C ARG A 122 -6.40 -21.67 3.06
N MET A 123 -7.24 -22.52 3.62
CA MET A 123 -7.41 -23.92 3.20
C MET A 123 -6.11 -24.74 3.20
N ASP A 124 -5.24 -24.49 4.19
CA ASP A 124 -3.92 -25.12 4.31
C ASP A 124 -2.98 -24.86 3.11
N GLU A 125 -3.19 -23.75 2.43
CA GLU A 125 -2.37 -23.30 1.30
C GLU A 125 -1.68 -21.97 1.58
N VAL A 126 -0.65 -21.66 0.81
CA VAL A 126 0.07 -20.41 0.87
C VAL A 126 0.25 -19.81 -0.52
N TYR A 127 0.21 -18.49 -0.59
CA TYR A 127 0.81 -17.75 -1.70
C TYR A 127 2.31 -17.66 -1.44
N ALA A 128 3.15 -17.99 -2.41
CA ALA A 128 4.60 -17.91 -2.28
C ALA A 128 5.24 -17.36 -3.55
N ALA A 129 6.28 -16.57 -3.36
CA ALA A 129 7.13 -16.10 -4.46
C ALA A 129 8.59 -16.09 -4.03
N TYR A 130 9.46 -16.56 -4.90
CA TYR A 130 10.90 -16.39 -4.76
C TYR A 130 11.32 -15.11 -5.49
N LEU A 131 11.96 -14.21 -4.78
CA LEU A 131 12.35 -12.90 -5.26
C LEU A 131 13.83 -12.67 -4.97
N HIS A 132 14.55 -12.09 -5.91
CA HIS A 132 15.93 -11.69 -5.73
C HIS A 132 16.13 -10.25 -6.19
N TRP A 133 17.01 -9.55 -5.52
CA TRP A 133 17.38 -8.19 -5.85
C TRP A 133 18.54 -8.19 -6.84
N GLU A 134 18.34 -7.55 -7.97
CA GLU A 134 19.40 -7.28 -8.94
C GLU A 134 19.74 -5.78 -8.87
N GLN A 135 21.03 -5.47 -8.77
CA GLN A 135 21.52 -4.11 -8.95
C GLN A 135 21.74 -3.88 -10.45
N ASP A 136 21.04 -2.90 -11.00
CA ASP A 136 21.31 -2.40 -12.35
C ASP A 136 22.64 -1.63 -12.41
#